data_a724fbeda2e83f31acd5650ea4362bbb
#
_entry.id   a724fbeda2e83f31acd5650ea4362bbb
#
_cell.length_a   1.000
_cell.length_b   1.000
_cell.length_c   1.000
_cell.angle_alpha   90.00
_cell.angle_beta   90.00
_cell.angle_gamma   90.00
#
_symmetry.space_group_name_H-M   'P 1'
#
loop_
_entity.id
_entity.type
_entity.pdbx_description
1 polymer ?
#
loop_
_entity_poly.entity_id
_entity_poly.type
_entity_poly.pdbx_seq_one_letter_code
_entity_poly.pdbx_strand_id
1 'polypeptide(L)'
;MLEHWLIELVGHFSGLNEAQLKQVEKSLPATKALVDLLHRARPIIEQAQNLYAEAEPLINEAKREWQTVGPAAQILIDVISHHVNRGSSPAEAAETVRAALNGSIKSAAQDHATDRGMSLATVFGGTGFLGRRIVRQLQEAGTRVRVVSRHRGRAEDNGTERIAADAHDERAVATALAGADGVVNAISLYVAQGSDTFHSVHVETAGKIARAARQAGVRRFVHISGIGASTASPSPYIRSRGEGEAAVQTAFPGAVIVRPAVMFAADDAFLTTILRLLRSLPALPIFGDGRTRLQPVRADDVAAAIAQILRQSQKPYPVYELAGPRVYSYEELLRTIAGIAGLRLVLMRIPFAFWQTFAALAERLPQPPLTRNQVELMQIDTTASENVPGFRSLGISPRSLEDEVEAILGRSK
;
A
#
# COMPACT_ATOMS: atom_id res chain seq x y z
N MET A 1 7.06 -20.08 1.52
CA MET A 1 8.32 -20.82 1.23
C MET A 1 8.57 -21.94 2.23
N LEU A 2 8.52 -21.69 3.56
CA LEU A 2 8.71 -22.74 4.57
C LEU A 2 7.58 -23.80 4.55
N GLU A 3 6.34 -23.38 4.32
CA GLU A 3 5.18 -24.26 4.23
C GLU A 3 5.22 -25.17 3.00
N HIS A 4 5.63 -24.64 1.86
CA HIS A 4 5.74 -25.45 0.64
C HIS A 4 6.86 -26.49 0.74
N TRP A 5 7.98 -26.11 1.34
CA TRP A 5 9.10 -27.01 1.62
C TRP A 5 8.74 -28.11 2.62
N LEU A 6 7.96 -27.79 3.68
CA LEU A 6 7.46 -28.77 4.65
C LEU A 6 6.47 -29.76 4.01
N ILE A 7 5.57 -29.29 3.14
CA ILE A 7 4.60 -30.15 2.43
C ILE A 7 5.32 -31.06 1.43
N GLU A 8 6.32 -30.55 0.68
CA GLU A 8 7.15 -31.39 -0.20
C GLU A 8 8.00 -32.38 0.58
N LEU A 9 8.60 -31.98 1.70
CA LEU A 9 9.39 -32.85 2.57
C LEU A 9 8.52 -33.98 3.14
N VAL A 10 7.35 -33.65 3.67
CA VAL A 10 6.38 -34.61 4.20
C VAL A 10 5.86 -35.53 3.08
N GLY A 11 5.59 -35.02 1.89
CA GLY A 11 5.19 -35.78 0.72
C GLY A 11 6.27 -36.78 0.25
N HIS A 12 7.52 -36.38 0.33
CA HIS A 12 8.66 -37.21 -0.07
C HIS A 12 8.90 -38.39 0.94
N PHE A 13 8.70 -38.11 2.23
CA PHE A 13 8.90 -39.15 3.29
C PHE A 13 7.67 -40.00 3.55
N SER A 14 6.45 -39.55 3.24
CA SER A 14 5.22 -40.36 3.38
C SER A 14 5.11 -41.48 2.34
N GLY A 15 5.87 -41.37 1.23
CA GLY A 15 5.97 -42.42 0.20
C GLY A 15 6.99 -43.52 0.51
N LEU A 16 7.79 -43.40 1.57
CA LEU A 16 8.81 -44.39 1.91
C LEU A 16 8.20 -45.55 2.75
N ASN A 17 8.51 -46.78 2.34
CA ASN A 17 8.11 -47.95 3.12
C ASN A 17 9.05 -48.14 4.34
N GLU A 18 8.64 -49.03 5.27
CA GLU A 18 9.33 -49.30 6.54
C GLU A 18 10.81 -49.77 6.36
N ALA A 19 11.09 -50.47 5.26
CA ALA A 19 12.43 -50.95 4.93
C ALA A 19 13.34 -49.81 4.48
N GLN A 20 12.81 -48.85 3.74
CA GLN A 20 13.51 -47.64 3.27
C GLN A 20 13.80 -46.70 4.44
N LEU A 21 12.87 -46.55 5.39
CA LEU A 21 13.09 -45.75 6.61
C LEU A 21 14.18 -46.39 7.51
N LYS A 22 14.24 -47.69 7.65
CA LYS A 22 15.32 -48.40 8.39
C LYS A 22 16.67 -48.26 7.70
N GLN A 23 16.72 -48.09 6.39
CA GLN A 23 17.95 -47.91 5.65
C GLN A 23 18.49 -46.46 5.81
N VAL A 24 17.62 -45.47 5.92
CA VAL A 24 17.98 -44.09 6.24
C VAL A 24 18.48 -43.98 7.68
N GLU A 25 17.84 -44.68 8.63
CA GLU A 25 18.26 -44.72 10.04
C GLU A 25 19.68 -45.32 10.24
N LYS A 26 20.04 -46.30 9.39
CA LYS A 26 21.38 -46.92 9.42
C LYS A 26 22.49 -46.04 8.86
N SER A 27 22.15 -45.10 7.99
CA SER A 27 23.13 -44.29 7.25
C SER A 27 23.55 -43.01 7.97
N LEU A 28 22.75 -42.51 8.94
CA LEU A 28 23.02 -41.27 9.65
C LEU A 28 22.46 -41.31 11.09
N PRO A 29 23.30 -41.47 12.10
CA PRO A 29 22.89 -41.55 13.51
C PRO A 29 22.11 -40.34 14.04
N ALA A 30 22.29 -39.17 13.40
CA ALA A 30 21.57 -37.96 13.76
C ALA A 30 20.08 -37.94 13.30
N THR A 31 19.66 -38.89 12.46
CA THR A 31 18.31 -38.98 11.92
C THR A 31 17.34 -39.79 12.80
N LYS A 32 17.84 -40.46 13.84
CA LYS A 32 16.99 -41.28 14.73
C LYS A 32 15.89 -40.44 15.39
N ALA A 33 16.21 -39.24 15.86
CA ALA A 33 15.22 -38.34 16.45
C ALA A 33 14.17 -37.82 15.41
N LEU A 34 14.59 -37.68 14.15
CA LEU A 34 13.69 -37.34 13.06
C LEU A 34 12.77 -38.47 12.65
N VAL A 35 13.29 -39.71 12.61
CA VAL A 35 12.49 -40.94 12.32
C VAL A 35 11.50 -41.19 13.44
N ASP A 36 11.88 -41.05 14.71
CA ASP A 36 10.98 -41.16 15.86
C ASP A 36 9.90 -40.06 15.86
N LEU A 37 10.24 -38.86 15.38
CA LEU A 37 9.28 -37.78 15.20
C LEU A 37 8.27 -38.10 14.06
N LEU A 38 8.77 -38.63 12.95
CA LEU A 38 7.94 -39.04 11.80
C LEU A 38 7.01 -40.20 12.14
N HIS A 39 7.49 -41.21 12.93
CA HIS A 39 6.63 -42.28 13.41
C HIS A 39 5.50 -41.81 14.34
N ARG A 40 5.78 -40.82 15.19
CA ARG A 40 4.77 -40.19 16.04
C ARG A 40 3.84 -39.26 15.27
N ALA A 41 4.33 -38.61 14.22
CA ALA A 41 3.55 -37.72 13.37
C ALA A 41 2.69 -38.47 12.33
N ARG A 42 3.04 -39.70 11.98
CA ARG A 42 2.36 -40.51 10.94
C ARG A 42 0.83 -40.62 11.13
N PRO A 43 0.28 -41.01 12.31
CA PRO A 43 -1.16 -41.03 12.50
C PRO A 43 -1.81 -39.64 12.42
N ILE A 44 -1.08 -38.61 12.78
CA ILE A 44 -1.56 -37.21 12.69
C ILE A 44 -1.59 -36.77 11.22
N ILE A 45 -0.60 -37.19 10.43
CA ILE A 45 -0.50 -36.90 8.99
C ILE A 45 -1.60 -37.65 8.22
N GLU A 46 -1.84 -38.94 8.52
CA GLU A 46 -2.91 -39.74 7.91
C GLU A 46 -4.30 -39.16 8.26
N GLN A 47 -4.51 -38.72 9.50
CA GLN A 47 -5.73 -38.04 9.91
C GLN A 47 -5.88 -36.65 9.24
N ALA A 48 -4.79 -35.91 9.08
CA ALA A 48 -4.78 -34.66 8.36
C ALA A 48 -5.03 -34.87 6.86
N GLN A 49 -4.52 -35.91 6.24
CA GLN A 49 -4.79 -36.28 4.85
C GLN A 49 -6.25 -36.68 4.62
N ASN A 50 -6.86 -37.43 5.54
CA ASN A 50 -8.29 -37.76 5.48
C ASN A 50 -9.17 -36.52 5.68
N LEU A 51 -8.82 -35.63 6.63
CA LEU A 51 -9.47 -34.35 6.82
C LEU A 51 -9.28 -33.42 5.60
N TYR A 52 -8.12 -33.46 4.95
CA TYR A 52 -7.84 -32.71 3.73
C TYR A 52 -8.66 -33.24 2.55
N ALA A 53 -8.81 -34.59 2.42
CA ALA A 53 -9.63 -35.18 1.38
C ALA A 53 -11.14 -34.90 1.57
N GLU A 54 -11.62 -34.84 2.82
CA GLU A 54 -13.00 -34.43 3.14
C GLU A 54 -13.18 -32.88 2.97
N ALA A 55 -12.13 -32.09 3.18
CA ALA A 55 -12.15 -30.63 3.04
C ALA A 55 -11.84 -30.19 1.61
N GLU A 56 -11.28 -31.04 0.75
CA GLU A 56 -10.86 -30.68 -0.61
C GLU A 56 -11.99 -30.07 -1.48
N PRO A 57 -13.26 -30.57 -1.44
CA PRO A 57 -14.36 -29.91 -2.12
C PRO A 57 -14.61 -28.48 -1.59
N LEU A 58 -14.54 -28.31 -0.26
CA LEU A 58 -14.72 -27.02 0.41
C LEU A 58 -13.54 -26.08 0.17
N ILE A 59 -12.32 -26.60 0.09
CA ILE A 59 -11.11 -25.83 -0.25
C ILE A 59 -11.15 -25.40 -1.72
N ASN A 60 -11.67 -26.23 -2.62
CA ASN A 60 -11.80 -25.87 -4.02
C ASN A 60 -12.95 -24.90 -4.27
N GLU A 61 -14.00 -24.95 -3.50
CA GLU A 61 -15.05 -23.94 -3.45
C GLU A 61 -14.52 -22.63 -2.84
N ALA A 62 -13.77 -22.72 -1.74
CA ALA A 62 -13.09 -21.61 -1.09
C ALA A 62 -11.99 -20.97 -1.96
N LYS A 63 -11.26 -21.74 -2.77
CA LYS A 63 -10.31 -21.20 -3.76
C LYS A 63 -10.99 -20.40 -4.86
N ARG A 64 -12.25 -20.68 -5.17
CA ARG A 64 -13.04 -19.85 -6.10
C ARG A 64 -13.51 -18.54 -5.46
N GLU A 65 -13.65 -18.53 -4.13
CA GLU A 65 -14.08 -17.34 -3.35
C GLU A 65 -12.99 -16.84 -2.40
N TRP A 66 -11.71 -17.00 -2.77
CA TRP A 66 -10.52 -16.70 -1.95
C TRP A 66 -10.53 -15.34 -1.25
N GLN A 67 -11.23 -14.35 -1.75
CA GLN A 67 -11.35 -13.05 -1.11
C GLN A 67 -12.14 -13.07 0.21
N THR A 68 -12.95 -14.10 0.44
CA THR A 68 -13.84 -14.21 1.62
C THR A 68 -13.29 -15.14 2.69
N VAL A 69 -12.37 -16.05 2.37
CA VAL A 69 -11.95 -17.17 3.23
C VAL A 69 -10.57 -16.99 3.88
N GLY A 70 -9.78 -16.00 3.42
CA GLY A 70 -8.45 -15.70 3.98
C GLY A 70 -8.42 -15.55 5.51
N PRO A 71 -9.37 -14.83 6.15
CA PRO A 71 -9.44 -14.71 7.60
C PRO A 71 -9.78 -16.01 8.32
N ALA A 72 -10.66 -16.85 7.74
CA ALA A 72 -11.04 -18.14 8.33
C ALA A 72 -9.89 -19.16 8.28
N ALA A 73 -9.08 -19.16 7.22
CA ALA A 73 -7.89 -20.00 7.11
C ALA A 73 -6.84 -19.62 8.15
N GLN A 74 -6.66 -18.36 8.44
CA GLN A 74 -5.72 -17.89 9.48
C GLN A 74 -6.17 -18.32 10.88
N ILE A 75 -7.45 -18.19 11.19
CA ILE A 75 -8.03 -18.68 12.46
C ILE A 75 -7.81 -20.19 12.61
N LEU A 76 -7.96 -20.96 11.55
CA LEU A 76 -7.73 -22.41 11.55
C LEU A 76 -6.27 -22.74 11.87
N ILE A 77 -5.34 -22.04 11.24
CA ILE A 77 -3.89 -22.20 11.48
C ILE A 77 -3.55 -21.84 12.93
N ASP A 78 -4.08 -20.76 13.47
CA ASP A 78 -3.81 -20.30 14.82
C ASP A 78 -4.38 -21.28 15.87
N VAL A 79 -5.60 -21.79 15.66
CA VAL A 79 -6.24 -22.78 16.54
C VAL A 79 -5.47 -24.11 16.50
N ILE A 80 -5.11 -24.62 15.33
CA ILE A 80 -4.33 -25.86 15.18
C ILE A 80 -2.96 -25.71 15.85
N SER A 81 -2.26 -24.59 15.60
CA SER A 81 -0.95 -24.32 16.20
C SER A 81 -1.03 -24.24 17.72
N HIS A 82 -2.08 -23.64 18.27
CA HIS A 82 -2.31 -23.55 19.72
C HIS A 82 -2.53 -24.92 20.37
N HIS A 83 -3.31 -25.80 19.75
CA HIS A 83 -3.60 -27.14 20.25
C HIS A 83 -2.43 -28.11 20.11
N VAL A 84 -1.68 -28.03 19.00
CA VAL A 84 -0.43 -28.80 18.80
C VAL A 84 0.60 -28.45 19.87
N ASN A 85 0.76 -27.16 20.19
CA ASN A 85 1.70 -26.70 21.21
C ASN A 85 1.29 -27.08 22.65
N ARG A 86 0.02 -27.40 22.91
CA ARG A 86 -0.49 -27.80 24.24
C ARG A 86 -0.66 -29.31 24.43
N GLY A 87 -0.43 -30.10 23.40
CA GLY A 87 -0.59 -31.57 23.49
C GLY A 87 -2.05 -32.01 23.70
N SER A 88 -3.02 -31.21 23.24
CA SER A 88 -4.45 -31.54 23.31
C SER A 88 -4.80 -32.72 22.41
N SER A 89 -5.87 -33.45 22.77
CA SER A 89 -6.32 -34.60 21.95
C SER A 89 -6.85 -34.11 20.58
N PRO A 90 -6.71 -34.89 19.50
CA PRO A 90 -7.25 -34.55 18.17
C PRO A 90 -8.76 -34.28 18.17
N ALA A 91 -9.51 -34.94 19.07
CA ALA A 91 -10.95 -34.72 19.20
C ALA A 91 -11.31 -33.36 19.76
N GLU A 92 -10.56 -32.88 20.78
CA GLU A 92 -10.73 -31.54 21.35
C GLU A 92 -10.33 -30.44 20.36
N ALA A 93 -9.26 -30.69 19.59
CA ALA A 93 -8.84 -29.74 18.54
C ALA A 93 -9.91 -29.66 17.44
N ALA A 94 -10.47 -30.80 16.99
CA ALA A 94 -11.52 -30.83 15.97
C ALA A 94 -12.82 -30.15 16.43
N GLU A 95 -13.19 -30.30 17.71
CA GLU A 95 -14.37 -29.64 18.28
C GLU A 95 -14.20 -28.14 18.40
N THR A 96 -13.00 -27.67 18.80
CA THR A 96 -12.66 -26.27 18.87
C THR A 96 -12.61 -25.63 17.47
N VAL A 97 -12.05 -26.32 16.48
CA VAL A 97 -12.05 -25.91 15.07
C VAL A 97 -13.48 -25.82 14.54
N ARG A 98 -14.32 -26.83 14.82
CA ARG A 98 -15.72 -26.84 14.38
C ARG A 98 -16.53 -25.73 15.03
N ALA A 99 -16.31 -25.43 16.33
CA ALA A 99 -16.95 -24.34 17.04
C ALA A 99 -16.47 -22.96 16.52
N ALA A 100 -15.18 -22.79 16.25
CA ALA A 100 -14.59 -21.59 15.68
C ALA A 100 -15.09 -21.33 14.25
N LEU A 101 -15.16 -22.38 13.41
CA LEU A 101 -15.71 -22.29 12.05
C LEU A 101 -17.20 -21.96 12.07
N ASN A 102 -17.99 -22.60 12.91
CA ASN A 102 -19.42 -22.30 13.03
C ASN A 102 -19.68 -20.90 13.61
N GLY A 103 -18.85 -20.45 14.53
CA GLY A 103 -18.88 -19.06 15.04
C GLY A 103 -18.50 -18.04 13.97
N SER A 104 -17.45 -18.34 13.22
CA SER A 104 -16.97 -17.48 12.10
C SER A 104 -17.93 -17.50 10.92
N ILE A 105 -18.54 -18.64 10.58
CA ILE A 105 -19.57 -18.73 9.54
C ILE A 105 -20.84 -17.99 9.96
N LYS A 106 -21.25 -18.05 11.24
CA LYS A 106 -22.38 -17.26 11.75
C LYS A 106 -22.03 -15.77 11.80
N SER A 107 -20.83 -15.39 12.21
CA SER A 107 -20.35 -14.01 12.19
C SER A 107 -20.23 -13.51 10.74
N ALA A 108 -19.62 -14.29 9.84
CA ALA A 108 -19.53 -13.96 8.42
C ALA A 108 -20.92 -13.88 7.75
N ALA A 109 -21.86 -14.76 8.09
CA ALA A 109 -23.24 -14.68 7.60
C ALA A 109 -24.01 -13.48 8.17
N GLN A 110 -23.75 -13.08 9.42
CA GLN A 110 -24.28 -11.84 10.00
C GLN A 110 -23.56 -10.60 9.43
N ASP A 111 -22.24 -10.68 9.22
CA ASP A 111 -21.45 -9.63 8.55
C ASP A 111 -21.82 -9.52 7.06
N HIS A 112 -22.13 -10.62 6.37
CA HIS A 112 -22.70 -10.58 5.00
C HIS A 112 -24.13 -10.01 4.93
N ALA A 113 -24.90 -10.13 5.98
CA ALA A 113 -26.21 -9.44 6.06
C ALA A 113 -26.08 -7.93 6.30
N THR A 114 -24.93 -7.49 6.88
CA THR A 114 -24.56 -6.08 7.11
C THR A 114 -23.51 -5.56 6.16
N ASP A 115 -22.71 -6.41 5.55
CA ASP A 115 -21.68 -6.02 4.56
C ASP A 115 -22.27 -6.07 3.14
N ARG A 116 -23.11 -5.08 2.82
CA ARG A 116 -23.24 -4.65 1.43
C ARG A 116 -21.85 -4.20 1.01
N GLY A 117 -21.17 -5.00 0.19
CA GLY A 117 -19.87 -4.68 -0.37
C GLY A 117 -19.84 -3.22 -0.82
N MET A 118 -18.70 -2.56 -0.77
CA MET A 118 -18.57 -1.14 -1.16
C MET A 118 -19.15 -0.94 -2.56
N SER A 119 -20.32 -0.30 -2.64
CA SER A 119 -21.04 -0.10 -3.89
C SER A 119 -20.59 1.17 -4.60
N LEU A 120 -20.23 2.21 -3.84
CA LEU A 120 -19.81 3.51 -4.36
C LEU A 120 -18.67 4.10 -3.55
N ALA A 121 -17.55 4.41 -4.20
CA ALA A 121 -16.46 5.18 -3.65
C ALA A 121 -16.37 6.56 -4.28
N THR A 122 -16.23 7.62 -3.47
CA THR A 122 -15.96 8.97 -3.96
C THR A 122 -14.48 9.29 -3.81
N VAL A 123 -13.83 9.68 -4.91
CA VAL A 123 -12.40 10.03 -4.95
C VAL A 123 -12.24 11.52 -5.24
N PHE A 124 -11.91 12.30 -4.23
CA PHE A 124 -11.51 13.69 -4.36
C PHE A 124 -10.09 13.76 -4.91
N GLY A 125 -9.87 14.59 -5.94
CA GLY A 125 -8.60 14.62 -6.66
C GLY A 125 -8.39 13.41 -7.58
N GLY A 126 -9.48 12.71 -7.97
CA GLY A 126 -9.44 11.51 -8.78
C GLY A 126 -8.89 11.69 -10.21
N THR A 127 -8.72 12.92 -10.69
CA THR A 127 -8.06 13.24 -11.97
C THR A 127 -6.54 13.44 -11.82
N GLY A 128 -6.02 13.52 -10.59
CA GLY A 128 -4.61 13.70 -10.29
C GLY A 128 -3.76 12.47 -10.54
N PHE A 129 -2.44 12.61 -10.37
CA PHE A 129 -1.45 11.56 -10.61
C PHE A 129 -1.74 10.24 -9.86
N LEU A 130 -1.92 10.29 -8.55
CA LEU A 130 -2.30 9.13 -7.75
C LEU A 130 -3.81 8.82 -7.87
N GLY A 131 -4.64 9.87 -7.87
CA GLY A 131 -6.08 9.72 -7.88
C GLY A 131 -6.63 8.89 -9.05
N ARG A 132 -6.16 9.11 -10.29
CA ARG A 132 -6.59 8.32 -11.45
C ARG A 132 -6.21 6.83 -11.35
N ARG A 133 -5.11 6.50 -10.68
CA ARG A 133 -4.70 5.12 -10.40
C ARG A 133 -5.59 4.45 -9.37
N ILE A 134 -5.94 5.20 -8.31
CA ILE A 134 -6.89 4.73 -7.29
C ILE A 134 -8.26 4.47 -7.93
N VAL A 135 -8.75 5.38 -8.78
CA VAL A 135 -10.00 5.22 -9.53
C VAL A 135 -9.96 3.92 -10.33
N ARG A 136 -8.90 3.69 -11.11
CA ARG A 136 -8.72 2.47 -11.90
C ARG A 136 -8.73 1.21 -11.02
N GLN A 137 -7.97 1.18 -9.94
CA GLN A 137 -7.90 0.04 -9.02
C GLN A 137 -9.25 -0.27 -8.37
N LEU A 138 -10.03 0.74 -7.99
CA LEU A 138 -11.38 0.56 -7.44
C LEU A 138 -12.34 0.01 -8.49
N GLN A 139 -12.27 0.48 -9.74
CA GLN A 139 -13.10 -0.01 -10.84
C GLN A 139 -12.77 -1.44 -11.24
N GLU A 140 -11.47 -1.77 -11.35
CA GLU A 140 -11.00 -3.14 -11.61
C GLU A 140 -11.47 -4.11 -10.53
N ALA A 141 -11.64 -3.61 -9.30
CA ALA A 141 -12.18 -4.37 -8.18
C ALA A 141 -13.73 -4.35 -8.10
N GLY A 142 -14.44 -3.88 -9.13
CA GLY A 142 -15.89 -3.88 -9.23
C GLY A 142 -16.61 -2.79 -8.43
N THR A 143 -15.90 -1.81 -7.86
CA THR A 143 -16.51 -0.69 -7.13
C THR A 143 -16.91 0.42 -8.09
N ARG A 144 -18.14 0.92 -8.02
CA ARG A 144 -18.53 2.13 -8.75
C ARG A 144 -17.76 3.32 -8.17
N VAL A 145 -17.26 4.19 -9.04
CA VAL A 145 -16.43 5.31 -8.60
C VAL A 145 -17.01 6.64 -9.04
N ARG A 146 -17.12 7.56 -8.09
CA ARG A 146 -17.41 8.97 -8.33
C ARG A 146 -16.13 9.77 -8.20
N VAL A 147 -15.75 10.45 -9.27
CA VAL A 147 -14.56 11.31 -9.34
C VAL A 147 -14.97 12.75 -9.11
N VAL A 148 -14.32 13.38 -8.13
CA VAL A 148 -14.53 14.80 -7.82
C VAL A 148 -13.26 15.59 -8.16
N SER A 149 -13.40 16.60 -9.01
CA SER A 149 -12.31 17.50 -9.39
C SER A 149 -12.85 18.87 -9.82
N ARG A 150 -12.00 19.90 -9.80
CA ARG A 150 -12.39 21.27 -10.20
C ARG A 150 -12.83 21.36 -11.67
N HIS A 151 -12.29 20.55 -12.53
CA HIS A 151 -12.62 20.46 -13.95
C HIS A 151 -13.19 19.09 -14.30
N ARG A 152 -14.23 19.06 -15.13
CA ARG A 152 -14.89 17.79 -15.52
C ARG A 152 -13.95 16.77 -16.18
N GLY A 153 -12.82 17.21 -16.75
CA GLY A 153 -11.91 16.34 -17.50
C GLY A 153 -12.54 15.77 -18.78
N ARG A 154 -11.78 15.10 -19.62
CA ARG A 154 -12.32 14.34 -20.75
C ARG A 154 -13.09 13.13 -20.21
N ALA A 155 -14.30 12.92 -20.72
CA ALA A 155 -15.07 11.71 -20.45
C ALA A 155 -14.34 10.51 -21.06
N GLU A 156 -13.77 9.66 -20.22
CA GLU A 156 -13.50 8.27 -20.59
C GLU A 156 -14.72 7.47 -20.13
N ASP A 157 -15.37 6.81 -21.06
CA ASP A 157 -16.73 6.22 -20.97
C ASP A 157 -16.77 4.90 -20.18
N ASN A 158 -16.06 4.80 -19.06
CA ASN A 158 -15.98 3.58 -18.26
C ASN A 158 -16.94 3.55 -17.05
N GLY A 159 -18.15 4.16 -17.17
CA GLY A 159 -19.11 4.14 -16.07
C GLY A 159 -18.71 4.97 -14.84
N THR A 160 -17.75 5.87 -15.00
CA THR A 160 -17.29 6.76 -13.93
C THR A 160 -18.21 7.98 -13.81
N GLU A 161 -18.83 8.14 -12.66
CA GLU A 161 -19.58 9.37 -12.36
C GLU A 161 -18.57 10.52 -12.09
N ARG A 162 -18.67 11.61 -12.85
CA ARG A 162 -17.77 12.77 -12.69
C ARG A 162 -18.54 13.99 -12.19
N ILE A 163 -18.10 14.54 -11.08
CA ILE A 163 -18.63 15.75 -10.49
C ILE A 163 -17.57 16.86 -10.56
N ALA A 164 -17.90 17.94 -11.26
CA ALA A 164 -17.11 19.18 -11.17
C ALA A 164 -17.50 19.90 -9.89
N ALA A 165 -16.61 19.92 -8.92
CA ALA A 165 -16.83 20.57 -7.64
C ALA A 165 -15.52 21.18 -7.12
N ASP A 166 -15.65 22.39 -6.58
CA ASP A 166 -14.62 22.96 -5.75
C ASP A 166 -14.71 22.36 -4.34
N ALA A 167 -13.64 21.76 -3.88
CA ALA A 167 -13.58 21.15 -2.55
C ALA A 167 -13.64 22.20 -1.40
N HIS A 168 -13.53 23.48 -1.71
CA HIS A 168 -13.80 24.59 -0.78
C HIS A 168 -15.30 24.84 -0.59
N ASP A 169 -16.16 24.45 -1.54
CA ASP A 169 -17.62 24.58 -1.47
C ASP A 169 -18.24 23.40 -0.71
N GLU A 170 -18.74 23.66 0.49
CA GLU A 170 -19.34 22.64 1.36
C GLU A 170 -20.58 21.98 0.76
N ARG A 171 -21.40 22.72 -0.04
CA ARG A 171 -22.59 22.15 -0.70
C ARG A 171 -22.21 21.19 -1.82
N ALA A 172 -21.21 21.58 -2.61
CA ALA A 172 -20.68 20.74 -3.66
C ALA A 172 -20.03 19.47 -3.10
N VAL A 173 -19.29 19.57 -1.99
CA VAL A 173 -18.73 18.44 -1.26
C VAL A 173 -19.83 17.51 -0.73
N ALA A 174 -20.87 18.04 -0.07
CA ALA A 174 -21.97 17.24 0.44
C ALA A 174 -22.72 16.49 -0.69
N THR A 175 -22.96 17.16 -1.82
CA THR A 175 -23.56 16.54 -3.01
C THR A 175 -22.70 15.40 -3.55
N ALA A 176 -21.38 15.61 -3.62
CA ALA A 176 -20.44 14.61 -4.09
C ALA A 176 -20.33 13.37 -3.17
N LEU A 177 -20.72 13.51 -1.91
CA LEU A 177 -20.68 12.43 -0.91
C LEU A 177 -22.00 11.67 -0.79
N ALA A 178 -23.07 12.14 -1.40
CA ALA A 178 -24.39 11.50 -1.29
C ALA A 178 -24.35 10.04 -1.74
N GLY A 179 -24.72 9.12 -0.84
CA GLY A 179 -24.75 7.68 -1.10
C GLY A 179 -23.39 7.00 -1.24
N ALA A 180 -22.29 7.68 -0.90
CA ALA A 180 -20.95 7.08 -0.92
C ALA A 180 -20.75 6.16 0.29
N ASP A 181 -20.26 4.95 0.06
CA ASP A 181 -19.84 4.01 1.11
C ASP A 181 -18.43 4.32 1.61
N GLY A 182 -17.56 4.74 0.70
CA GLY A 182 -16.16 5.04 0.98
C GLY A 182 -15.69 6.32 0.31
N VAL A 183 -14.69 6.95 0.91
CA VAL A 183 -14.09 8.20 0.41
C VAL A 183 -12.59 8.11 0.41
N VAL A 184 -11.98 8.58 -0.67
CA VAL A 184 -10.54 8.84 -0.74
C VAL A 184 -10.32 10.33 -0.96
N ASN A 185 -9.59 10.98 -0.06
CA ASN A 185 -9.09 12.34 -0.27
C ASN A 185 -7.65 12.29 -0.77
N ALA A 186 -7.48 12.42 -2.09
CA ALA A 186 -6.20 12.49 -2.79
C ALA A 186 -5.86 13.91 -3.30
N ILE A 187 -6.52 14.93 -2.76
CA ILE A 187 -6.18 16.32 -3.07
C ILE A 187 -4.85 16.67 -2.42
N SER A 188 -3.94 17.25 -3.20
CA SER A 188 -2.62 17.67 -2.75
C SER A 188 -2.17 18.91 -3.51
N LEU A 189 -1.36 19.72 -2.84
CA LEU A 189 -0.75 20.92 -3.37
C LEU A 189 0.76 20.87 -3.09
N TYR A 190 1.59 21.04 -4.13
CA TYR A 190 3.04 21.10 -4.00
C TYR A 190 3.60 22.53 -4.12
N VAL A 191 2.85 23.41 -4.76
CA VAL A 191 3.21 24.81 -4.94
C VAL A 191 1.97 25.65 -4.61
N ALA A 192 2.09 26.54 -3.64
CA ALA A 192 1.02 27.48 -3.29
C ALA A 192 0.80 28.47 -4.42
N GLN A 193 -0.46 28.71 -4.80
CA GLN A 193 -0.82 29.64 -5.88
C GLN A 193 -2.17 30.31 -5.60
N GLY A 194 -2.17 31.62 -5.57
CA GLY A 194 -3.39 32.40 -5.30
C GLY A 194 -3.97 32.08 -3.92
N SER A 195 -5.26 31.73 -3.88
CA SER A 195 -5.97 31.31 -2.67
C SER A 195 -5.62 29.90 -2.20
N ASP A 196 -5.05 29.08 -3.08
CA ASP A 196 -4.64 27.72 -2.75
C ASP A 196 -3.30 27.76 -2.01
N THR A 197 -3.36 27.73 -0.69
CA THR A 197 -2.21 27.63 0.21
C THR A 197 -2.06 26.20 0.72
N PHE A 198 -0.90 25.84 1.26
CA PHE A 198 -0.72 24.55 1.92
C PHE A 198 -1.75 24.35 3.04
N HIS A 199 -2.01 25.38 3.83
CA HIS A 199 -2.99 25.32 4.93
C HIS A 199 -4.43 25.18 4.40
N SER A 200 -4.85 25.99 3.42
CA SER A 200 -6.22 25.93 2.89
C SER A 200 -6.53 24.56 2.26
N VAL A 201 -5.56 23.94 1.58
CA VAL A 201 -5.76 22.67 0.88
C VAL A 201 -5.55 21.47 1.81
N HIS A 202 -4.43 21.43 2.53
CA HIS A 202 -4.07 20.23 3.32
C HIS A 202 -4.81 20.17 4.65
N VAL A 203 -5.21 21.29 5.25
CA VAL A 203 -5.85 21.34 6.57
C VAL A 203 -7.33 21.64 6.46
N GLU A 204 -7.70 22.82 5.95
CA GLU A 204 -9.10 23.25 5.95
C GLU A 204 -9.97 22.38 5.04
N THR A 205 -9.57 22.21 3.78
CA THR A 205 -10.31 21.41 2.81
C THR A 205 -10.36 19.94 3.20
N ALA A 206 -9.25 19.37 3.67
CA ALA A 206 -9.21 17.99 4.14
C ALA A 206 -10.15 17.76 5.34
N GLY A 207 -10.13 18.67 6.32
CA GLY A 207 -11.05 18.63 7.46
C GLY A 207 -12.51 18.80 7.08
N LYS A 208 -12.82 19.70 6.10
CA LYS A 208 -14.18 19.88 5.57
C LYS A 208 -14.70 18.61 4.91
N ILE A 209 -13.93 17.99 4.02
CA ILE A 209 -14.30 16.73 3.35
C ILE A 209 -14.54 15.62 4.38
N ALA A 210 -13.67 15.49 5.37
CA ALA A 210 -13.79 14.48 6.43
C ALA A 210 -15.06 14.67 7.26
N ARG A 211 -15.38 15.91 7.66
CA ARG A 211 -16.59 16.27 8.39
C ARG A 211 -17.86 15.97 7.58
N ALA A 212 -17.89 16.39 6.32
CA ALA A 212 -19.00 16.14 5.42
C ALA A 212 -19.20 14.63 5.16
N ALA A 213 -18.10 13.87 5.02
CA ALA A 213 -18.15 12.42 4.87
C ALA A 213 -18.77 11.74 6.10
N ARG A 214 -18.42 12.18 7.30
CA ARG A 214 -19.02 11.69 8.54
C ARG A 214 -20.53 12.00 8.61
N GLN A 215 -20.91 13.22 8.25
CA GLN A 215 -22.34 13.64 8.22
C GLN A 215 -23.14 12.86 7.18
N ALA A 216 -22.54 12.52 6.04
CA ALA A 216 -23.14 11.70 5.00
C ALA A 216 -23.23 10.19 5.34
N GLY A 217 -22.74 9.77 6.51
CA GLY A 217 -22.75 8.37 6.93
C GLY A 217 -21.75 7.49 6.17
N VAL A 218 -20.71 8.07 5.58
CA VAL A 218 -19.62 7.32 4.93
C VAL A 218 -18.99 6.37 5.93
N ARG A 219 -18.82 5.12 5.54
CA ARG A 219 -18.28 4.07 6.43
C ARG A 219 -16.76 4.07 6.50
N ARG A 220 -16.07 4.45 5.41
CA ARG A 220 -14.62 4.40 5.28
C ARG A 220 -14.05 5.65 4.66
N PHE A 221 -13.01 6.19 5.28
CA PHE A 221 -12.33 7.40 4.82
C PHE A 221 -10.82 7.16 4.78
N VAL A 222 -10.21 7.34 3.62
CA VAL A 222 -8.76 7.30 3.43
C VAL A 222 -8.26 8.69 3.05
N HIS A 223 -7.29 9.20 3.80
CA HIS A 223 -6.62 10.47 3.51
C HIS A 223 -5.17 10.27 3.09
N ILE A 224 -4.79 10.88 1.98
CA ILE A 224 -3.43 10.79 1.47
C ILE A 224 -2.59 11.94 2.04
N SER A 225 -1.59 11.57 2.81
CA SER A 225 -0.58 12.45 3.38
C SER A 225 0.80 12.20 2.71
N GLY A 226 1.87 12.18 3.47
CA GLY A 226 3.22 11.84 3.03
C GLY A 226 4.11 11.44 4.19
N ILE A 227 5.12 10.60 3.93
CA ILE A 227 6.13 10.25 4.94
C ILE A 227 6.80 11.54 5.44
N GLY A 228 7.03 11.62 6.74
CA GLY A 228 7.61 12.77 7.41
C GLY A 228 6.60 13.84 7.83
N ALA A 229 5.29 13.70 7.54
CA ALA A 229 4.26 14.62 8.01
C ALA A 229 4.33 14.84 9.53
N SER A 230 4.43 16.10 9.96
CA SER A 230 4.61 16.45 11.37
C SER A 230 4.14 17.88 11.63
N THR A 231 3.33 18.07 12.65
CA THR A 231 2.86 19.40 13.09
C THR A 231 3.98 20.28 13.65
N ALA A 232 5.08 19.66 14.08
CA ALA A 232 6.25 20.36 14.63
C ALA A 232 7.30 20.72 13.56
N SER A 233 7.07 20.40 12.28
CA SER A 233 8.04 20.66 11.22
C SER A 233 8.21 22.16 10.98
N PRO A 234 9.45 22.67 10.79
CA PRO A 234 9.69 24.03 10.33
C PRO A 234 9.17 24.25 8.90
N SER A 235 9.16 23.21 8.06
CA SER A 235 8.64 23.28 6.70
C SER A 235 7.13 23.51 6.69
N PRO A 236 6.63 24.60 6.08
CA PRO A 236 5.20 24.87 5.97
C PRO A 236 4.44 23.75 5.27
N TYR A 237 5.02 23.13 4.25
CA TYR A 237 4.43 22.00 3.53
C TYR A 237 4.27 20.78 4.44
N ILE A 238 5.33 20.34 5.10
CA ILE A 238 5.31 19.16 5.97
C ILE A 238 4.41 19.40 7.18
N ARG A 239 4.48 20.60 7.76
CA ARG A 239 3.64 20.98 8.89
C ARG A 239 2.16 20.93 8.52
N SER A 240 1.77 21.51 7.38
CA SER A 240 0.38 21.49 6.92
C SER A 240 -0.13 20.08 6.64
N ARG A 241 0.74 19.15 6.22
CA ARG A 241 0.40 17.72 6.12
C ARG A 241 0.06 17.12 7.48
N GLY A 242 0.90 17.33 8.49
CA GLY A 242 0.66 16.86 9.86
C GLY A 242 -0.60 17.48 10.49
N GLU A 243 -0.81 18.77 10.30
CA GLU A 243 -2.02 19.48 10.74
C GLU A 243 -3.27 18.94 10.02
N GLY A 244 -3.16 18.64 8.73
CA GLY A 244 -4.23 18.03 7.95
C GLY A 244 -4.63 16.64 8.41
N GLU A 245 -3.66 15.78 8.75
CA GLU A 245 -3.91 14.49 9.36
C GLU A 245 -4.71 14.63 10.67
N ALA A 246 -4.28 15.55 11.54
CA ALA A 246 -4.96 15.81 12.80
C ALA A 246 -6.39 16.35 12.59
N ALA A 247 -6.58 17.26 11.63
CA ALA A 247 -7.89 17.81 11.27
C ALA A 247 -8.84 16.70 10.74
N VAL A 248 -8.33 15.82 9.88
CA VAL A 248 -9.09 14.69 9.34
C VAL A 248 -9.45 13.70 10.44
N GLN A 249 -8.51 13.27 11.29
CA GLN A 249 -8.78 12.33 12.37
C GLN A 249 -9.77 12.89 13.41
N THR A 250 -9.70 14.18 13.69
CA THR A 250 -10.67 14.87 14.56
C THR A 250 -12.08 14.88 13.94
N ALA A 251 -12.18 15.18 12.65
CA ALA A 251 -13.46 15.27 11.94
C ALA A 251 -14.07 13.89 11.67
N PHE A 252 -13.27 12.89 11.39
CA PHE A 252 -13.66 11.51 11.10
C PHE A 252 -12.80 10.52 11.92
N PRO A 253 -13.18 10.17 13.17
CA PRO A 253 -12.40 9.31 14.08
C PRO A 253 -12.23 7.90 13.56
N GLY A 254 -12.03 7.48 12.56
CA GLY A 254 -11.83 6.15 11.93
C GLY A 254 -11.18 6.30 10.58
N ALA A 255 -10.77 7.54 10.25
CA ALA A 255 -10.03 7.83 9.04
C ALA A 255 -8.69 7.11 9.03
N VAL A 256 -8.33 6.54 7.89
CA VAL A 256 -7.04 5.95 7.65
C VAL A 256 -6.15 6.97 6.96
N ILE A 257 -5.01 7.23 7.55
CA ILE A 257 -3.97 8.07 6.96
C ILE A 257 -3.01 7.19 6.16
N VAL A 258 -2.80 7.52 4.91
CA VAL A 258 -1.79 6.87 4.06
C VAL A 258 -0.69 7.88 3.78
N ARG A 259 0.54 7.55 4.17
CA ARG A 259 1.75 8.32 3.96
C ARG A 259 2.63 7.63 2.91
N PRO A 260 2.49 7.93 1.63
CA PRO A 260 3.42 7.42 0.63
C PRO A 260 4.79 8.11 0.73
N ALA A 261 5.85 7.37 0.35
CA ALA A 261 7.15 7.94 0.03
C ALA A 261 7.10 8.68 -1.32
N VAL A 262 8.27 9.11 -1.82
CA VAL A 262 8.38 9.69 -3.18
C VAL A 262 7.87 8.67 -4.18
N MET A 263 6.81 9.03 -4.89
CA MET A 263 6.17 8.15 -5.86
C MET A 263 6.78 8.29 -7.25
N PHE A 264 6.89 7.17 -7.95
CA PHE A 264 7.30 7.13 -9.35
C PHE A 264 6.33 6.33 -10.21
N ALA A 265 6.31 6.61 -11.52
CA ALA A 265 5.59 5.86 -12.54
C ALA A 265 6.13 6.22 -13.94
N ALA A 266 5.73 5.47 -14.96
CA ALA A 266 6.15 5.74 -16.34
C ALA A 266 5.75 7.14 -16.87
N ASP A 267 4.68 7.71 -16.33
CA ASP A 267 4.11 9.00 -16.72
C ASP A 267 4.28 10.08 -15.63
N ASP A 268 5.19 9.88 -14.68
CA ASP A 268 5.48 10.88 -13.65
C ASP A 268 6.47 11.95 -14.12
N ALA A 269 6.44 13.09 -13.42
CA ALA A 269 7.39 14.16 -13.69
C ALA A 269 8.78 13.90 -13.09
N PHE A 270 8.87 13.09 -12.02
CA PHE A 270 10.12 12.85 -11.30
C PHE A 270 11.08 12.00 -12.13
N LEU A 271 10.68 10.79 -12.49
CA LEU A 271 11.52 9.86 -13.24
C LEU A 271 11.80 10.36 -14.67
N THR A 272 10.76 10.89 -15.34
CA THR A 272 10.89 11.43 -16.70
C THR A 272 11.81 12.66 -16.74
N THR A 273 11.76 13.52 -15.70
CA THR A 273 12.67 14.68 -15.61
C THR A 273 14.10 14.22 -15.36
N ILE A 274 14.34 13.28 -14.46
CA ILE A 274 15.67 12.71 -14.23
C ILE A 274 16.24 12.14 -15.52
N LEU A 275 15.50 11.27 -16.23
CA LEU A 275 15.95 10.69 -17.50
C LEU A 275 16.22 11.74 -18.57
N ARG A 276 15.41 12.80 -18.65
CA ARG A 276 15.64 13.93 -19.57
C ARG A 276 16.93 14.66 -19.23
N LEU A 277 17.13 15.01 -17.95
CA LEU A 277 18.34 15.71 -17.50
C LEU A 277 19.60 14.87 -17.73
N LEU A 278 19.55 13.56 -17.42
CA LEU A 278 20.66 12.62 -17.67
C LEU A 278 21.05 12.52 -19.16
N ARG A 279 20.06 12.65 -20.08
CA ARG A 279 20.31 12.59 -21.51
C ARG A 279 20.81 13.93 -22.09
N SER A 280 20.44 15.05 -21.45
CA SER A 280 20.66 16.39 -22.02
C SER A 280 21.88 17.11 -21.44
N LEU A 281 22.30 16.74 -20.22
CA LEU A 281 23.39 17.45 -19.52
C LEU A 281 24.66 16.60 -19.47
N PRO A 282 25.84 17.18 -19.76
CA PRO A 282 27.12 16.49 -19.63
C PRO A 282 27.48 16.21 -18.19
N ALA A 283 26.98 17.03 -17.24
CA ALA A 283 27.08 16.85 -15.81
C ALA A 283 25.77 17.28 -15.14
N LEU A 284 25.29 16.48 -14.20
CA LEU A 284 24.05 16.73 -13.48
C LEU A 284 24.35 17.44 -12.14
N PRO A 285 23.85 18.67 -11.92
CA PRO A 285 23.92 19.30 -10.62
C PRO A 285 22.96 18.61 -9.65
N ILE A 286 23.45 18.24 -8.47
CA ILE A 286 22.66 17.60 -7.42
C ILE A 286 22.51 18.47 -6.18
N PHE A 287 21.47 18.21 -5.42
CA PHE A 287 21.18 18.94 -4.18
C PHE A 287 22.13 18.47 -3.07
N GLY A 288 22.87 19.44 -2.49
CA GLY A 288 23.78 19.19 -1.38
C GLY A 288 24.87 18.17 -1.73
N ASP A 289 25.11 17.25 -0.81
CA ASP A 289 26.07 16.16 -0.95
C ASP A 289 25.49 14.86 -1.54
N GLY A 290 24.18 14.87 -1.85
CA GLY A 290 23.47 13.73 -2.40
C GLY A 290 23.14 12.60 -1.39
N ARG A 291 23.25 12.85 -0.09
CA ARG A 291 23.07 11.84 0.97
C ARG A 291 21.63 11.70 1.47
N THR A 292 20.73 12.62 1.10
CA THR A 292 19.31 12.52 1.49
C THR A 292 18.75 11.15 1.12
N ARG A 293 18.12 10.48 2.08
CA ARG A 293 17.63 9.10 1.93
C ARG A 293 16.21 9.11 1.39
N LEU A 294 16.02 8.40 0.30
CA LEU A 294 14.75 8.25 -0.39
C LEU A 294 14.39 6.77 -0.46
N GLN A 295 13.12 6.44 -0.33
CA GLN A 295 12.61 5.09 -0.51
C GLN A 295 11.48 5.10 -1.55
N PRO A 296 11.83 5.29 -2.85
CA PRO A 296 10.85 5.50 -3.91
C PRO A 296 9.86 4.35 -4.01
N VAL A 297 8.59 4.66 -4.26
CA VAL A 297 7.51 3.69 -4.36
C VAL A 297 6.73 3.87 -5.66
N ARG A 298 6.33 2.76 -6.27
CA ARG A 298 5.52 2.79 -7.48
C ARG A 298 4.11 3.26 -7.17
N ALA A 299 3.64 4.26 -7.90
CA ALA A 299 2.33 4.88 -7.66
C ALA A 299 1.15 3.90 -7.84
N ASP A 300 1.28 2.92 -8.75
CA ASP A 300 0.26 1.88 -8.94
C ASP A 300 0.15 0.95 -7.74
N ASP A 301 1.28 0.62 -7.07
CA ASP A 301 1.28 -0.21 -5.86
C ASP A 301 0.64 0.55 -4.69
N VAL A 302 0.92 1.85 -4.56
CA VAL A 302 0.24 2.73 -3.58
C VAL A 302 -1.26 2.77 -3.85
N ALA A 303 -1.68 2.90 -5.10
CA ALA A 303 -3.10 2.91 -5.47
C ALA A 303 -3.79 1.59 -5.16
N ALA A 304 -3.14 0.45 -5.43
CA ALA A 304 -3.65 -0.87 -5.09
C ALA A 304 -3.82 -1.04 -3.56
N ALA A 305 -2.83 -0.60 -2.77
CA ALA A 305 -2.89 -0.61 -1.31
C ALA A 305 -4.06 0.24 -0.79
N ILE A 306 -4.26 1.45 -1.32
CA ILE A 306 -5.37 2.33 -0.94
C ILE A 306 -6.72 1.71 -1.28
N ALA A 307 -6.87 1.14 -2.47
CA ALA A 307 -8.09 0.45 -2.88
C ALA A 307 -8.39 -0.75 -1.97
N GLN A 308 -7.37 -1.52 -1.58
CA GLN A 308 -7.51 -2.62 -0.63
C GLN A 308 -7.90 -2.11 0.76
N ILE A 309 -7.22 -1.09 1.31
CA ILE A 309 -7.55 -0.48 2.62
C ILE A 309 -9.01 0.01 2.63
N LEU A 310 -9.46 0.63 1.56
CA LEU A 310 -10.81 1.15 1.48
C LEU A 310 -11.88 0.04 1.45
N ARG A 311 -11.57 -1.12 0.89
CA ARG A 311 -12.50 -2.25 0.67
C ARG A 311 -12.43 -3.35 1.72
N GLN A 312 -11.34 -3.46 2.48
CA GLN A 312 -11.17 -4.55 3.44
C GLN A 312 -12.25 -4.54 4.54
N SER A 313 -12.74 -5.71 4.93
CA SER A 313 -13.76 -5.85 5.99
C SER A 313 -13.19 -5.62 7.38
N GLN A 314 -11.93 -6.00 7.59
CA GLN A 314 -11.24 -5.81 8.87
C GLN A 314 -10.98 -4.34 9.15
N LYS A 315 -10.90 -3.98 10.45
CA LYS A 315 -10.53 -2.64 10.87
C LYS A 315 -9.08 -2.36 10.45
N PRO A 316 -8.84 -1.37 9.60
CA PRO A 316 -7.48 -1.02 9.18
C PRO A 316 -6.69 -0.39 10.32
N TYR A 317 -5.36 -0.36 10.17
CA TYR A 317 -4.53 0.49 11.02
C TYR A 317 -4.84 1.96 10.75
N PRO A 318 -4.69 2.84 11.77
CA PRO A 318 -4.99 4.26 11.60
C PRO A 318 -4.01 4.99 10.65
N VAL A 319 -2.80 4.48 10.54
CA VAL A 319 -1.74 5.05 9.67
C VAL A 319 -1.00 3.93 8.95
N TYR A 320 -0.71 4.15 7.66
CA TYR A 320 0.18 3.32 6.85
C TYR A 320 1.28 4.18 6.23
N GLU A 321 2.53 3.71 6.26
CA GLU A 321 3.63 4.29 5.50
C GLU A 321 3.97 3.37 4.32
N LEU A 322 3.72 3.85 3.10
CA LEU A 322 3.88 3.07 1.88
C LEU A 322 5.14 3.51 1.14
N ALA A 323 6.19 2.71 1.25
CA ALA A 323 7.48 2.95 0.63
C ALA A 323 7.93 1.73 -0.19
N GLY A 324 8.82 1.95 -1.13
CA GLY A 324 9.36 0.90 -1.99
C GLY A 324 10.27 -0.08 -1.23
N PRO A 325 10.76 -1.14 -1.91
CA PRO A 325 11.50 -2.21 -1.25
C PRO A 325 12.91 -1.81 -0.84
N ARG A 326 13.47 -0.73 -1.38
CA ARG A 326 14.86 -0.32 -1.15
C ARG A 326 14.98 1.16 -0.82
N VAL A 327 15.86 1.48 0.12
CA VAL A 327 16.30 2.83 0.45
C VAL A 327 17.54 3.17 -0.38
N TYR A 328 17.56 4.37 -0.93
CA TYR A 328 18.68 4.93 -1.69
C TYR A 328 19.11 6.25 -1.05
N SER A 329 20.39 6.59 -1.13
CA SER A 329 20.76 8.00 -1.13
C SER A 329 20.35 8.65 -2.46
N TYR A 330 20.16 9.96 -2.48
CA TYR A 330 19.81 10.67 -3.72
C TYR A 330 20.84 10.44 -4.84
N GLU A 331 22.12 10.40 -4.48
CA GLU A 331 23.21 10.06 -5.41
C GLU A 331 23.08 8.62 -5.93
N GLU A 332 22.86 7.62 -5.07
CA GLU A 332 22.66 6.22 -5.48
C GLU A 332 21.46 6.06 -6.41
N LEU A 333 20.36 6.75 -6.12
CA LEU A 333 19.16 6.74 -6.95
C LEU A 333 19.48 7.19 -8.38
N LEU A 334 20.17 8.31 -8.53
CA LEU A 334 20.57 8.84 -9.85
C LEU A 334 21.53 7.91 -10.57
N ARG A 335 22.50 7.32 -9.86
CA ARG A 335 23.43 6.34 -10.42
C ARG A 335 22.74 5.06 -10.87
N THR A 336 21.76 4.57 -10.10
CA THR A 336 20.97 3.39 -10.45
C THR A 336 20.18 3.66 -11.73
N ILE A 337 19.46 4.77 -11.83
CA ILE A 337 18.69 5.14 -13.03
C ILE A 337 19.61 5.31 -14.25
N ALA A 338 20.74 6.01 -14.09
CA ALA A 338 21.71 6.20 -15.17
C ALA A 338 22.32 4.88 -15.64
N GLY A 339 22.65 3.98 -14.72
CA GLY A 339 23.19 2.65 -15.03
C GLY A 339 22.23 1.81 -15.85
N ILE A 340 20.96 1.74 -15.47
CA ILE A 340 19.92 1.02 -16.21
C ILE A 340 19.69 1.65 -17.60
N ALA A 341 19.76 2.99 -17.67
CA ALA A 341 19.61 3.70 -18.94
C ALA A 341 20.86 3.64 -19.85
N GLY A 342 21.96 3.03 -19.40
CA GLY A 342 23.22 2.97 -20.14
C GLY A 342 23.90 4.33 -20.33
N LEU A 343 23.60 5.29 -19.43
CA LEU A 343 24.09 6.67 -19.53
C LEU A 343 25.30 6.90 -18.64
N ARG A 344 26.29 7.66 -19.15
CA ARG A 344 27.41 8.13 -18.34
C ARG A 344 26.94 9.28 -17.44
N LEU A 345 27.21 9.17 -16.13
CA LEU A 345 26.77 10.14 -15.15
C LEU A 345 27.97 10.81 -14.46
N VAL A 346 28.09 12.12 -14.67
CA VAL A 346 28.95 13.00 -13.90
C VAL A 346 28.07 13.84 -12.98
N LEU A 347 28.33 13.82 -11.66
CA LEU A 347 27.56 14.56 -10.67
C LEU A 347 28.35 15.79 -10.18
N MET A 348 27.70 16.95 -10.13
CA MET A 348 28.19 18.16 -9.52
C MET A 348 27.44 18.42 -8.22
N ARG A 349 28.10 18.33 -7.09
CA ARG A 349 27.50 18.61 -5.77
C ARG A 349 27.40 20.12 -5.58
N ILE A 350 26.16 20.62 -5.51
CA ILE A 350 25.86 22.03 -5.32
C ILE A 350 25.31 22.23 -3.91
N PRO A 351 25.92 23.09 -3.07
CA PRO A 351 25.45 23.34 -1.71
C PRO A 351 23.99 23.81 -1.67
N PHE A 352 23.25 23.39 -0.64
CA PHE A 352 21.84 23.80 -0.47
C PHE A 352 21.64 25.31 -0.40
N ALA A 353 22.60 26.07 0.15
CA ALA A 353 22.55 27.52 0.19
C ALA A 353 22.46 28.14 -1.21
N PHE A 354 23.15 27.59 -2.20
CA PHE A 354 23.04 27.99 -3.59
C PHE A 354 21.62 27.73 -4.13
N TRP A 355 21.12 26.52 -3.94
CA TRP A 355 19.79 26.13 -4.38
C TRP A 355 18.69 26.97 -3.72
N GLN A 356 18.82 27.30 -2.44
CA GLN A 356 17.89 28.19 -1.73
C GLN A 356 17.87 29.60 -2.33
N THR A 357 19.05 30.16 -2.62
CA THR A 357 19.18 31.47 -3.25
C THR A 357 18.61 31.47 -4.67
N PHE A 358 18.93 30.46 -5.45
CA PHE A 358 18.39 30.27 -6.80
C PHE A 358 16.86 30.16 -6.80
N ALA A 359 16.31 29.33 -5.92
CA ALA A 359 14.86 29.13 -5.78
C ALA A 359 14.17 30.44 -5.36
N ALA A 360 14.75 31.22 -4.42
CA ALA A 360 14.21 32.51 -3.99
C ALA A 360 14.14 33.52 -5.12
N LEU A 361 15.09 33.51 -6.06
CA LEU A 361 15.06 34.32 -7.26
C LEU A 361 14.06 33.79 -8.29
N ALA A 362 14.03 32.46 -8.48
CA ALA A 362 13.14 31.80 -9.43
C ALA A 362 11.66 31.97 -9.07
N GLU A 363 11.31 32.05 -7.77
CA GLU A 363 9.93 32.27 -7.30
C GLU A 363 9.34 33.62 -7.71
N ARG A 364 10.14 34.55 -8.23
CA ARG A 364 9.65 35.82 -8.84
C ARG A 364 9.08 35.61 -10.24
N LEU A 365 9.32 34.46 -10.86
CA LEU A 365 8.79 34.15 -12.17
C LEU A 365 7.34 33.60 -12.04
N PRO A 366 6.47 33.82 -13.04
CA PRO A 366 5.10 33.30 -13.03
C PRO A 366 4.99 31.76 -12.90
N GLN A 367 6.00 31.06 -13.41
CA GLN A 367 6.13 29.60 -13.32
C GLN A 367 7.57 29.29 -12.90
N PRO A 368 7.84 29.24 -11.60
CA PRO A 368 9.19 29.02 -11.12
C PRO A 368 9.63 27.57 -11.44
N PRO A 369 10.82 27.39 -12.05
CA PRO A 369 11.35 26.06 -12.35
C PRO A 369 11.71 25.27 -11.08
N LEU A 370 11.94 25.97 -9.97
CA LEU A 370 12.26 25.42 -8.66
C LEU A 370 11.78 26.39 -7.58
N THR A 371 11.20 25.84 -6.51
CA THR A 371 10.75 26.63 -5.35
C THR A 371 11.61 26.30 -4.11
N ARG A 372 11.67 27.22 -3.15
CA ARG A 372 12.36 27.00 -1.86
C ARG A 372 11.79 25.79 -1.13
N ASN A 373 10.48 25.60 -1.17
CA ASN A 373 9.85 24.42 -0.58
C ASN A 373 10.37 23.11 -1.21
N GLN A 374 10.53 23.06 -2.53
CA GLN A 374 11.09 21.89 -3.21
C GLN A 374 12.55 21.64 -2.79
N VAL A 375 13.37 22.68 -2.65
CA VAL A 375 14.76 22.57 -2.14
C VAL A 375 14.77 22.08 -0.70
N GLU A 376 13.85 22.55 0.13
CA GLU A 376 13.71 22.11 1.52
C GLU A 376 13.33 20.63 1.62
N LEU A 377 12.40 20.18 0.79
CA LEU A 377 12.01 18.76 0.74
C LEU A 377 13.17 17.84 0.34
N MET A 378 14.10 18.30 -0.48
CA MET A 378 15.32 17.57 -0.84
C MET A 378 16.34 17.43 0.30
N GLN A 379 16.11 18.08 1.44
CA GLN A 379 16.96 17.95 2.65
C GLN A 379 16.39 16.96 3.66
N ILE A 380 15.21 16.41 3.41
CA ILE A 380 14.46 15.60 4.36
C ILE A 380 14.39 14.15 3.86
N ASP A 381 14.81 13.21 4.71
CA ASP A 381 14.70 11.80 4.43
C ASP A 381 13.22 11.39 4.29
N THR A 382 12.91 10.62 3.26
CA THR A 382 11.58 10.08 3.00
C THR A 382 11.62 8.55 2.99
N THR A 383 11.91 7.97 4.15
CA THR A 383 11.98 6.53 4.39
C THR A 383 10.89 6.10 5.38
N ALA A 384 10.30 4.93 5.15
CA ALA A 384 9.29 4.40 6.06
C ALA A 384 9.88 4.04 7.43
N SER A 385 9.09 4.22 8.47
CA SER A 385 9.42 3.86 9.84
C SER A 385 9.17 2.37 10.05
N GLU A 386 10.07 1.69 10.76
CA GLU A 386 9.97 0.24 11.02
C GLU A 386 8.71 -0.15 11.81
N ASN A 387 8.23 0.75 12.67
CA ASN A 387 7.10 0.50 13.58
C ASN A 387 5.73 0.93 13.00
N VAL A 388 5.69 1.44 11.77
CA VAL A 388 4.44 1.83 11.12
C VAL A 388 4.07 0.78 10.07
N PRO A 389 2.82 0.27 10.05
CA PRO A 389 2.36 -0.66 9.05
C PRO A 389 2.57 -0.14 7.62
N GLY A 390 3.01 -1.03 6.72
CA GLY A 390 3.24 -0.74 5.31
C GLY A 390 2.66 -1.83 4.41
N PHE A 391 3.19 -1.99 3.22
CA PHE A 391 2.74 -2.98 2.23
C PHE A 391 2.66 -4.41 2.75
N ARG A 392 3.64 -4.81 3.59
CA ARG A 392 3.68 -6.17 4.16
C ARG A 392 2.41 -6.49 4.97
N SER A 393 1.88 -5.51 5.72
CA SER A 393 0.65 -5.71 6.50
C SER A 393 -0.61 -5.83 5.63
N LEU A 394 -0.51 -5.50 4.35
CA LEU A 394 -1.55 -5.65 3.34
C LEU A 394 -1.33 -6.87 2.43
N GLY A 395 -0.26 -7.64 2.65
CA GLY A 395 0.11 -8.77 1.78
C GLY A 395 0.58 -8.35 0.39
N ILE A 396 0.98 -7.09 0.21
CA ILE A 396 1.42 -6.54 -1.07
C ILE A 396 2.95 -6.51 -1.10
N SER A 397 3.55 -6.98 -2.19
CA SER A 397 4.98 -6.83 -2.49
C SER A 397 5.16 -5.70 -3.49
N PRO A 398 5.68 -4.52 -3.07
CA PRO A 398 5.86 -3.40 -3.99
C PRO A 398 6.98 -3.70 -4.99
N ARG A 399 6.79 -3.24 -6.23
CA ARG A 399 7.80 -3.37 -7.29
C ARG A 399 8.98 -2.45 -7.05
N SER A 400 10.15 -2.90 -7.52
CA SER A 400 11.37 -2.10 -7.43
C SER A 400 11.37 -0.94 -8.45
N LEU A 401 12.21 0.06 -8.17
CA LEU A 401 12.46 1.15 -9.11
C LEU A 401 13.14 0.61 -10.38
N GLU A 402 14.05 -0.32 -10.20
CA GLU A 402 14.82 -0.94 -11.27
C GLU A 402 13.90 -1.59 -12.31
N ASP A 403 12.96 -2.43 -11.87
CA ASP A 403 11.99 -3.12 -12.76
C ASP A 403 11.15 -2.11 -13.57
N GLU A 404 10.75 -1.01 -12.96
CA GLU A 404 9.93 0.01 -13.64
C GLU A 404 10.76 0.83 -14.64
N VAL A 405 11.99 1.20 -14.29
CA VAL A 405 12.90 1.92 -15.21
C VAL A 405 13.22 1.05 -16.44
N GLU A 406 13.51 -0.24 -16.24
CA GLU A 406 13.71 -1.18 -17.33
C GLU A 406 12.48 -1.30 -18.23
N ALA A 407 11.29 -1.41 -17.65
CA ALA A 407 10.03 -1.48 -18.38
C ALA A 407 9.77 -0.22 -19.22
N ILE A 408 10.07 0.97 -18.67
CA ILE A 408 9.93 2.24 -19.39
C ILE A 408 10.91 2.32 -20.58
N LEU A 409 12.16 1.94 -20.35
CA LEU A 409 13.19 1.97 -21.39
C LEU A 409 12.96 0.91 -22.47
N GLY A 410 12.46 -0.27 -22.10
CA GLY A 410 12.11 -1.35 -23.02
C GLY A 410 10.93 -1.02 -23.93
N ARG A 411 10.03 -0.13 -23.53
CA ARG A 411 8.91 0.37 -24.34
C ARG A 411 9.33 1.49 -25.30
N SER A 412 10.52 2.05 -25.12
CA SER A 412 11.05 3.13 -25.96
C SER A 412 11.88 2.63 -27.13
N LYS A 413 12.01 1.30 -27.30
CA LYS A 413 12.63 0.64 -28.47
C LYS A 413 11.55 0.14 -29.43
#